data_32885b1d17ddf56ca361a3638b2dbfcf
#
_entry.id   32885b1d17ddf56ca361a3638b2dbfcf
#
_cell.length_a   1.000
_cell.length_b   1.000
_cell.length_c   1.000
_cell.angle_alpha   90.00
_cell.angle_beta   90.00
_cell.angle_gamma   90.00
#
_symmetry.space_group_name_H-M   'P 1'
#
loop_
_entity.id
_entity.type
_entity.pdbx_description
1 polymer ?
#
loop_
_entity_poly.entity_id
_entity_poly.type
_entity_poly.pdbx_seq_one_letter_code
_entity_poly.pdbx_strand_id
1 'polypeptide(L)'
;MILLILIIISLSYAYDENFVKHCVNLAQSTYCVTSTEEWNCKTCESSIKLEYIVENSGSKAIQGFDKYTNSLFVSFPGSSNLHNWIENIQVNKISPYNNSVEIEKGFYKAYNFIKKDMIINLSLLTKKYNTNKLLITGHSLGGAMATIMTYDILNLFPE
;
A
#
# COMPACT_ATOMS: atom_id res chain seq x y z
N MET A 1 -40.20 2.52 38.41
CA MET A 1 -39.94 2.76 36.98
C MET A 1 -38.49 3.16 36.83
N ILE A 2 -37.63 2.17 36.55
CA ILE A 2 -36.18 2.38 36.48
C ILE A 2 -35.87 2.80 35.04
N LEU A 3 -35.38 4.04 34.85
CA LEU A 3 -34.96 4.58 33.57
C LEU A 3 -33.59 4.00 33.24
N LEU A 4 -33.53 3.00 32.34
CA LEU A 4 -32.32 2.42 31.82
C LEU A 4 -31.71 3.41 30.82
N ILE A 5 -30.72 4.20 31.25
CA ILE A 5 -29.94 5.04 30.34
C ILE A 5 -28.94 4.12 29.62
N LEU A 6 -29.26 3.77 28.36
CA LEU A 6 -28.37 3.13 27.45
C LEU A 6 -27.31 4.17 27.02
N ILE A 7 -26.16 4.15 27.66
CA ILE A 7 -24.98 4.88 27.18
C ILE A 7 -24.48 4.13 25.95
N ILE A 8 -24.86 4.56 24.76
CA ILE A 8 -24.25 4.13 23.51
C ILE A 8 -22.87 4.78 23.46
N ILE A 9 -21.84 4.06 23.93
CA ILE A 9 -20.46 4.43 23.67
C ILE A 9 -20.21 4.11 22.19
N SER A 10 -20.39 5.12 21.32
CA SER A 10 -19.87 5.04 19.97
C SER A 10 -18.36 5.01 20.11
N LEU A 11 -17.74 3.86 19.88
CA LEU A 11 -16.32 3.76 19.59
C LEU A 11 -16.06 4.46 18.25
N SER A 12 -16.01 5.79 18.28
CA SER A 12 -15.41 6.54 17.19
C SER A 12 -13.93 6.17 17.20
N TYR A 13 -13.50 5.36 16.23
CA TYR A 13 -12.07 5.28 15.93
C TYR A 13 -11.65 6.72 15.61
N ALA A 14 -10.91 7.31 16.52
CA ALA A 14 -10.44 8.67 16.34
C ALA A 14 -9.57 8.70 15.08
N TYR A 15 -9.93 9.55 14.12
CA TYR A 15 -9.13 9.85 12.96
C TYR A 15 -7.79 10.39 13.42
N ASP A 16 -6.70 9.66 13.15
CA ASP A 16 -5.35 10.11 13.45
C ASP A 16 -4.80 10.88 12.23
N GLU A 17 -4.89 12.20 12.31
CA GLU A 17 -4.41 13.09 11.25
C GLU A 17 -2.92 12.93 10.98
N ASN A 18 -2.11 12.69 12.00
CA ASN A 18 -0.66 12.52 11.85
C ASN A 18 -0.34 11.23 11.11
N PHE A 19 -1.04 10.14 11.45
CA PHE A 19 -0.89 8.89 10.74
C PHE A 19 -1.32 8.99 9.28
N VAL A 20 -2.43 9.68 9.00
CA VAL A 20 -2.89 9.89 7.62
C VAL A 20 -1.90 10.75 6.83
N LYS A 21 -1.38 11.84 7.41
CA LYS A 21 -0.31 12.65 6.78
C LYS A 21 0.93 11.82 6.49
N HIS A 22 1.33 10.96 7.42
CA HIS A 22 2.44 10.03 7.24
C HIS A 22 2.21 9.10 6.04
N CYS A 23 1.04 8.47 5.94
CA CYS A 23 0.67 7.62 4.81
C CYS A 23 0.68 8.38 3.47
N VAL A 24 0.19 9.64 3.45
CA VAL A 24 0.20 10.51 2.27
C VAL A 24 1.63 10.86 1.87
N ASN A 25 2.49 11.25 2.82
CA ASN A 25 3.89 11.55 2.56
C ASN A 25 4.62 10.33 1.99
N LEU A 26 4.39 9.16 2.57
CA LEU A 26 4.98 7.92 2.10
C LEU A 26 4.52 7.57 0.67
N ALA A 27 3.23 7.73 0.36
CA ALA A 27 2.71 7.55 -1.00
C ALA A 27 3.31 8.55 -1.99
N GLN A 28 3.48 9.81 -1.59
CA GLN A 28 4.06 10.85 -2.43
C GLN A 28 5.56 10.63 -2.67
N SER A 29 6.31 10.12 -1.69
CA SER A 29 7.73 9.84 -1.82
C SER A 29 8.04 8.83 -2.94
N THR A 30 7.09 7.93 -3.27
CA THR A 30 7.26 6.95 -4.36
C THR A 30 7.50 7.56 -5.73
N TYR A 31 7.04 8.80 -5.95
CA TYR A 31 7.19 9.49 -7.24
C TYR A 31 8.58 10.08 -7.47
N CYS A 32 9.28 10.44 -6.39
CA CYS A 32 10.57 11.12 -6.47
C CYS A 32 11.77 10.23 -6.15
N VAL A 33 11.56 9.09 -5.51
CA VAL A 33 12.66 8.19 -5.14
C VAL A 33 13.04 7.30 -6.32
N THR A 34 14.31 7.33 -6.72
CA THR A 34 14.87 6.55 -7.83
C THR A 34 15.95 5.55 -7.38
N SER A 35 16.50 5.76 -6.19
CA SER A 35 17.53 4.92 -5.58
C SER A 35 17.25 4.71 -4.10
N THR A 36 17.64 3.58 -3.55
CA THR A 36 17.55 3.30 -2.11
C THR A 36 18.49 4.16 -1.26
N GLU A 37 19.53 4.72 -1.89
CA GLU A 37 20.52 5.60 -1.25
C GLU A 37 20.07 7.06 -1.21
N GLU A 38 19.09 7.45 -2.05
CA GLU A 38 18.64 8.81 -2.23
C GLU A 38 17.26 9.07 -1.59
N TRP A 39 17.17 8.84 -0.27
CA TRP A 39 15.96 9.16 0.51
C TRP A 39 16.01 10.63 0.97
N ASN A 40 15.87 11.59 0.06
CA ASN A 40 16.08 13.02 0.30
C ASN A 40 14.98 13.95 -0.29
N CYS A 41 13.85 13.41 -0.70
CA CYS A 41 12.77 14.21 -1.23
C CYS A 41 12.02 15.00 -0.13
N LYS A 42 11.24 16.01 -0.51
CA LYS A 42 10.51 16.89 0.44
C LYS A 42 9.59 16.12 1.39
N THR A 43 9.03 15.00 0.93
CA THR A 43 8.12 14.14 1.70
C THR A 43 8.82 12.89 2.26
N CYS A 44 10.13 12.78 2.08
CA CYS A 44 10.92 11.68 2.59
C CYS A 44 11.17 11.85 4.09
N GLU A 45 10.43 11.14 4.91
CA GLU A 45 10.52 11.23 6.37
C GLU A 45 11.72 10.42 6.91
N SER A 46 12.37 10.92 7.94
CA SER A 46 13.53 10.28 8.58
C SER A 46 13.20 8.99 9.34
N SER A 47 11.92 8.76 9.63
CA SER A 47 11.42 7.51 10.21
C SER A 47 11.49 6.33 9.25
N ILE A 48 11.50 6.61 7.95
CA ILE A 48 11.48 5.60 6.89
C ILE A 48 12.90 5.14 6.57
N LYS A 49 13.09 3.82 6.57
CA LYS A 49 14.26 3.17 6.01
C LYS A 49 13.85 2.43 4.74
N LEU A 50 14.16 3.03 3.61
CA LEU A 50 13.95 2.43 2.30
C LEU A 50 14.95 1.29 2.09
N GLU A 51 14.46 0.12 1.67
CA GLU A 51 15.29 -1.08 1.47
C GLU A 51 15.24 -1.60 0.03
N TYR A 52 14.06 -1.48 -0.62
CA TYR A 52 13.86 -1.96 -1.98
C TYR A 52 13.02 -1.00 -2.80
N ILE A 53 13.39 -0.89 -4.06
CA ILE A 53 12.58 -0.32 -5.13
C ILE A 53 12.33 -1.47 -6.10
N VAL A 54 11.06 -1.80 -6.33
CA VAL A 54 10.66 -2.80 -7.32
C VAL A 54 10.01 -2.07 -8.49
N GLU A 55 10.54 -2.28 -9.69
CA GLU A 55 10.03 -1.62 -10.88
C GLU A 55 10.03 -2.59 -12.07
N ASN A 56 8.89 -2.76 -12.70
CA ASN A 56 8.74 -3.59 -13.89
C ASN A 56 7.54 -3.14 -14.73
N SER A 57 7.74 -3.05 -16.04
CA SER A 57 6.68 -2.75 -17.03
C SER A 57 5.86 -1.49 -16.70
N GLY A 58 6.52 -0.46 -16.15
CA GLY A 58 5.89 0.82 -15.77
C GLY A 58 5.14 0.77 -14.43
N SER A 59 5.14 -0.36 -13.74
CA SER A 59 4.67 -0.48 -12.36
C SER A 59 5.82 -0.35 -11.39
N LYS A 60 5.58 0.32 -10.25
CA LYS A 60 6.60 0.58 -9.24
C LYS A 60 6.03 0.37 -7.84
N ALA A 61 6.89 -0.06 -6.94
CA ALA A 61 6.66 -0.04 -5.49
C ALA A 61 7.97 0.25 -4.75
N ILE A 62 7.85 0.86 -3.59
CA ILE A 62 8.95 0.98 -2.63
C ILE A 62 8.63 0.19 -1.37
N GLN A 63 9.64 -0.41 -0.75
CA GLN A 63 9.48 -1.27 0.41
C GLN A 63 10.59 -1.01 1.42
N GLY A 64 10.28 -1.19 2.70
CA GLY A 64 11.26 -1.02 3.76
C GLY A 64 10.64 -1.12 5.15
N PHE A 65 11.26 -0.42 6.08
CA PHE A 65 10.85 -0.39 7.49
C PHE A 65 10.53 1.05 7.92
N ASP A 66 9.39 1.18 8.56
CA ASP A 66 8.93 2.42 9.15
C ASP A 66 9.07 2.38 10.68
N LYS A 67 9.96 3.22 11.20
CA LYS A 67 10.23 3.35 12.63
C LYS A 67 9.07 4.00 13.38
N TYR A 68 8.28 4.85 12.72
CA TYR A 68 7.16 5.55 13.33
C TYR A 68 6.04 4.58 13.72
N THR A 69 5.70 3.67 12.81
CA THR A 69 4.66 2.66 13.06
C THR A 69 5.22 1.33 13.59
N ASN A 70 6.55 1.19 13.62
CA ASN A 70 7.24 -0.06 13.92
C ASN A 70 6.74 -1.23 13.05
N SER A 71 6.65 -0.98 11.74
CA SER A 71 6.13 -1.94 10.75
C SER A 71 6.97 -1.97 9.49
N LEU A 72 6.84 -3.03 8.71
CA LEU A 72 7.22 -3.00 7.30
C LEU A 72 6.27 -2.09 6.54
N PHE A 73 6.71 -1.57 5.42
CA PHE A 73 5.82 -0.84 4.53
C PHE A 73 5.98 -1.26 3.07
N VAL A 74 4.89 -1.13 2.33
CA VAL A 74 4.85 -1.13 0.88
C VAL A 74 4.07 0.09 0.42
N SER A 75 4.65 0.87 -0.48
CA SER A 75 3.98 2.04 -1.03
C SER A 75 4.07 2.08 -2.55
N PHE A 76 2.95 2.43 -3.18
CA PHE A 76 2.79 2.46 -4.63
C PHE A 76 2.53 3.87 -5.14
N PRO A 77 3.22 4.33 -6.20
CA PRO A 77 2.85 5.55 -6.91
C PRO A 77 1.57 5.33 -7.71
N GLY A 78 0.91 6.41 -8.04
CA GLY A 78 -0.07 6.42 -9.11
C GLY A 78 0.59 6.49 -10.50
N SER A 79 -0.24 6.52 -11.54
CA SER A 79 0.25 6.72 -12.91
C SER A 79 0.86 8.11 -13.07
N SER A 80 2.01 8.20 -13.72
CA SER A 80 2.61 9.47 -14.13
C SER A 80 1.77 10.19 -15.21
N ASN A 81 0.92 9.46 -15.92
CA ASN A 81 0.01 9.98 -16.95
C ASN A 81 -1.45 9.71 -16.55
N LEU A 82 -1.85 10.26 -15.40
CA LEU A 82 -3.15 10.01 -14.76
C LEU A 82 -4.32 10.39 -15.68
N HIS A 83 -4.22 11.48 -16.45
CA HIS A 83 -5.28 11.95 -17.34
C HIS A 83 -5.59 10.92 -18.43
N ASN A 84 -4.59 10.50 -19.19
CA ASN A 84 -4.75 9.48 -20.24
C ASN A 84 -5.17 8.14 -19.67
N TRP A 85 -4.76 7.86 -18.43
CA TRP A 85 -5.11 6.62 -17.78
C TRP A 85 -6.59 6.58 -17.35
N ILE A 86 -7.12 7.68 -16.80
CA ILE A 86 -8.56 7.82 -16.44
C ILE A 86 -9.43 7.74 -17.70
N GLU A 87 -9.02 8.37 -18.80
CA GLU A 87 -9.76 8.32 -20.06
C GLU A 87 -9.77 6.93 -20.70
N ASN A 88 -8.74 6.13 -20.47
CA ASN A 88 -8.59 4.78 -21.02
C ASN A 88 -8.98 3.65 -20.05
N ILE A 89 -9.49 3.96 -18.86
CA ILE A 89 -10.09 2.94 -18.00
C ILE A 89 -11.29 2.32 -18.74
N GLN A 90 -11.01 1.27 -19.48
CA GLN A 90 -12.06 0.35 -19.90
C GLN A 90 -12.41 -0.50 -18.68
N VAL A 91 -13.66 -0.41 -18.23
CA VAL A 91 -14.16 -1.15 -17.06
C VAL A 91 -14.23 -2.66 -17.37
N ASN A 92 -13.10 -3.23 -17.75
CA ASN A 92 -12.97 -4.67 -17.96
C ASN A 92 -12.63 -5.33 -16.63
N LYS A 93 -13.61 -5.92 -16.01
CA LYS A 93 -13.44 -6.68 -14.78
C LYS A 93 -13.00 -8.11 -15.06
N ILE A 94 -12.20 -8.63 -14.18
CA ILE A 94 -11.79 -10.04 -14.11
C ILE A 94 -12.01 -10.57 -12.71
N SER A 95 -12.17 -11.86 -12.56
CA SER A 95 -12.32 -12.55 -11.27
C SER A 95 -11.15 -13.49 -11.04
N PRO A 96 -9.97 -12.97 -10.64
CA PRO A 96 -8.78 -13.78 -10.46
C PRO A 96 -8.83 -14.67 -9.21
N TYR A 97 -9.80 -14.43 -8.32
CA TYR A 97 -9.98 -15.10 -7.03
C TYR A 97 -11.35 -15.81 -6.96
N ASN A 98 -11.49 -16.93 -7.63
CA ASN A 98 -12.65 -17.84 -7.51
C ASN A 98 -14.03 -17.16 -7.65
N ASN A 99 -14.20 -16.24 -8.60
CA ASN A 99 -15.46 -15.55 -8.95
C ASN A 99 -16.14 -14.75 -7.84
N SER A 100 -15.55 -14.63 -6.66
CA SER A 100 -16.13 -13.89 -5.53
C SER A 100 -15.71 -12.42 -5.48
N VAL A 101 -14.62 -12.07 -6.16
CA VAL A 101 -14.06 -10.71 -6.18
C VAL A 101 -13.77 -10.30 -7.62
N GLU A 102 -14.38 -9.22 -8.04
CA GLU A 102 -14.09 -8.60 -9.34
C GLU A 102 -13.09 -7.47 -9.20
N ILE A 103 -12.06 -7.49 -10.04
CA ILE A 103 -11.00 -6.48 -10.09
C ILE A 103 -10.91 -5.92 -11.50
N GLU A 104 -10.68 -4.62 -11.63
CA GLU A 104 -10.36 -4.02 -12.93
C GLU A 104 -9.06 -4.62 -13.47
N LYS A 105 -9.09 -5.07 -14.72
CA LYS A 105 -8.02 -5.84 -15.36
C LYS A 105 -6.68 -5.10 -15.43
N GLY A 106 -6.71 -3.80 -15.66
CA GLY A 106 -5.50 -2.96 -15.76
C GLY A 106 -4.80 -2.84 -14.41
N PHE A 107 -5.56 -2.64 -13.30
CA PHE A 107 -5.02 -2.61 -11.94
C PHE A 107 -4.37 -3.94 -11.57
N TYR A 108 -5.06 -5.04 -11.84
CA TYR A 108 -4.54 -6.38 -11.56
C TYR A 108 -3.28 -6.68 -12.37
N LYS A 109 -3.25 -6.28 -13.64
CA LYS A 109 -2.09 -6.44 -14.51
C LYS A 109 -0.90 -5.63 -13.97
N ALA A 110 -1.11 -4.36 -13.62
CA ALA A 110 -0.07 -3.49 -13.07
C ALA A 110 0.53 -4.08 -11.79
N TYR A 111 -0.31 -4.53 -10.87
CA TYR A 111 0.11 -5.19 -9.64
C TYR A 111 0.93 -6.47 -9.92
N ASN A 112 0.47 -7.33 -10.83
CA ASN A 112 1.14 -8.60 -11.12
C ASN A 112 2.53 -8.46 -11.74
N PHE A 113 2.85 -7.35 -12.41
CA PHE A 113 4.19 -7.12 -12.93
C PHE A 113 5.27 -7.09 -11.82
N ILE A 114 4.91 -6.66 -10.62
CA ILE A 114 5.82 -6.47 -9.49
C ILE A 114 5.54 -7.35 -8.28
N LYS A 115 4.40 -8.06 -8.26
CA LYS A 115 3.94 -8.89 -7.12
C LYS A 115 5.00 -9.85 -6.62
N LYS A 116 5.60 -10.65 -7.52
CA LYS A 116 6.55 -11.70 -7.15
C LYS A 116 7.74 -11.16 -6.36
N ASP A 117 8.37 -10.10 -6.88
CA ASP A 117 9.55 -9.51 -6.27
C ASP A 117 9.22 -8.84 -4.95
N MET A 118 8.05 -8.16 -4.88
CA MET A 118 7.56 -7.57 -3.63
C MET A 118 7.36 -8.61 -2.52
N ILE A 119 6.77 -9.75 -2.82
CA ILE A 119 6.53 -10.80 -1.82
C ILE A 119 7.84 -11.42 -1.34
N ILE A 120 8.80 -11.64 -2.25
CA ILE A 120 10.15 -12.11 -1.89
C ILE A 120 10.82 -11.12 -0.94
N ASN A 121 10.83 -9.83 -1.29
CA ASN A 121 11.42 -8.78 -0.48
C ASN A 121 10.75 -8.68 0.91
N LEU A 122 9.42 -8.77 0.98
CA LEU A 122 8.71 -8.76 2.27
C LEU A 122 9.15 -9.92 3.16
N SER A 123 9.32 -11.12 2.60
CA SER A 123 9.82 -12.27 3.37
C SER A 123 11.23 -12.02 3.95
N LEU A 124 12.10 -11.34 3.19
CA LEU A 124 13.43 -10.96 3.67
C LEU A 124 13.35 -9.87 4.75
N LEU A 125 12.49 -8.87 4.55
CA LEU A 125 12.29 -7.78 5.51
C LEU A 125 11.68 -8.27 6.83
N THR A 126 10.71 -9.19 6.78
CA THR A 126 10.12 -9.81 7.97
C THR A 126 11.20 -10.46 8.84
N LYS A 127 12.13 -11.19 8.23
CA LYS A 127 13.27 -11.81 8.94
C LYS A 127 14.23 -10.75 9.47
N LYS A 128 14.55 -9.74 8.65
CA LYS A 128 15.53 -8.69 8.99
C LYS A 128 15.07 -7.84 10.17
N TYR A 129 13.79 -7.46 10.20
CA TYR A 129 13.22 -6.57 11.21
C TYR A 129 12.45 -7.28 12.31
N ASN A 130 12.32 -8.60 12.22
CA ASN A 130 11.58 -9.44 13.17
C ASN A 130 10.19 -8.87 13.48
N THR A 131 9.44 -8.52 12.45
CA THR A 131 8.07 -7.97 12.55
C THR A 131 7.17 -8.51 11.46
N ASN A 132 5.91 -8.79 11.81
CA ASN A 132 4.83 -9.17 10.89
C ASN A 132 3.83 -8.02 10.65
N LYS A 133 4.06 -6.85 11.24
CA LYS A 133 3.23 -5.68 10.99
C LYS A 133 3.56 -5.10 9.63
N LEU A 134 2.55 -4.80 8.84
CA LEU A 134 2.69 -4.30 7.47
C LEU A 134 1.76 -3.11 7.24
N LEU A 135 2.32 -1.99 6.81
CA LEU A 135 1.63 -0.82 6.30
C LEU A 135 1.63 -0.86 4.77
N ILE A 136 0.46 -0.84 4.16
CA ILE A 136 0.34 -0.77 2.70
C ILE A 136 -0.38 0.52 2.34
N THR A 137 0.21 1.32 1.46
CA THR A 137 -0.35 2.61 1.04
C THR A 137 -0.10 2.87 -0.45
N GLY A 138 -0.81 3.83 -1.02
CA GLY A 138 -0.62 4.23 -2.40
C GLY A 138 -1.59 5.31 -2.82
N HIS A 139 -1.26 6.04 -3.88
CA HIS A 139 -2.09 7.09 -4.44
C HIS A 139 -2.67 6.66 -5.80
N SER A 140 -3.95 6.96 -6.06
CA SER A 140 -4.60 6.70 -7.35
C SER A 140 -4.50 5.21 -7.77
N LEU A 141 -3.88 4.90 -8.92
CA LEU A 141 -3.56 3.52 -9.34
C LEU A 141 -2.81 2.75 -8.24
N GLY A 142 -1.90 3.43 -7.54
CA GLY A 142 -1.18 2.84 -6.40
C GLY A 142 -2.12 2.46 -5.25
N GLY A 143 -3.19 3.21 -5.01
CA GLY A 143 -4.23 2.84 -4.04
C GLY A 143 -4.97 1.56 -4.44
N ALA A 144 -5.27 1.40 -5.73
CA ALA A 144 -5.86 0.16 -6.26
C ALA A 144 -4.90 -1.03 -6.09
N MET A 145 -3.61 -0.86 -6.41
CA MET A 145 -2.59 -1.90 -6.20
C MET A 145 -2.43 -2.24 -4.71
N ALA A 146 -2.46 -1.25 -3.83
CA ALA A 146 -2.41 -1.44 -2.38
C ALA A 146 -3.59 -2.30 -1.88
N THR A 147 -4.80 -2.03 -2.39
CA THR A 147 -6.01 -2.82 -2.06
C THR A 147 -5.88 -4.27 -2.53
N ILE A 148 -5.41 -4.48 -3.77
CA ILE A 148 -5.19 -5.83 -4.32
C ILE A 148 -4.13 -6.57 -3.50
N MET A 149 -3.03 -5.90 -3.17
CA MET A 149 -1.97 -6.49 -2.35
C MET A 149 -2.48 -6.88 -0.96
N THR A 150 -3.28 -6.03 -0.32
CA THR A 150 -3.86 -6.34 0.99
C THR A 150 -4.70 -7.61 0.93
N TYR A 151 -5.54 -7.75 -0.11
CA TYR A 151 -6.32 -8.95 -0.32
C TYR A 151 -5.44 -10.20 -0.52
N ASP A 152 -4.38 -10.08 -1.33
CA ASP A 152 -3.43 -11.18 -1.55
C ASP A 152 -2.71 -11.61 -0.27
N ILE A 153 -2.22 -10.65 0.52
CA ILE A 153 -1.51 -10.94 1.78
C ILE A 153 -2.41 -11.68 2.76
N LEU A 154 -3.66 -11.24 2.93
CA LEU A 154 -4.63 -11.91 3.80
C LEU A 154 -4.98 -13.34 3.35
N ASN A 155 -4.94 -13.61 2.04
CA ASN A 155 -5.17 -14.96 1.53
C ASN A 155 -3.91 -15.86 1.58
N LEU A 156 -2.71 -15.28 1.46
CA LEU A 156 -1.45 -16.02 1.52
C LEU A 156 -1.04 -16.34 2.96
N PHE A 157 -1.42 -15.50 3.90
CA PHE A 157 -1.08 -15.60 5.32
C PHE A 157 -2.35 -15.45 6.17
N PRO A 158 -3.28 -16.42 6.10
CA PRO A 158 -4.43 -16.44 7.00
C PRO A 158 -3.91 -16.64 8.44
N GLU A 159 -4.41 -15.81 9.37
CA GLU A 159 -4.08 -15.91 10.80
C GLU A 159 -4.51 -17.26 11.42
#